data_d136a925b193e295697673585bc47877
#
_entry.id   d136a925b193e295697673585bc47877
#
_cell.length_a   1.000
_cell.length_b   1.000
_cell.length_c   1.000
_cell.angle_alpha   90.00
_cell.angle_beta   90.00
_cell.angle_gamma   90.00
#
_symmetry.space_group_name_H-M   'P 1'
#
loop_
_entity.id
_entity.type
_entity.pdbx_description
1 polymer ?
#
loop_
_entity_poly.entity_id
_entity_poly.type
_entity_poly.pdbx_seq_one_letter_code
_entity_poly.pdbx_strand_id
1 'polypeptide(L)'
;MLTSPPTHTKELREFGIFLLLFGALAAETFLLPQTASLRPWVEGERLPLVGALVEMDPVEPELPDKTVQGFPERPPALVSPLEDSDKLTGFFGALRALELGERTDAVRVLHFGDSTIAADGIPGVVRARLQKRFGSRGPGFVPGRVDTRWVFRPGLVREATGDWEHWNLTQGGAPSRRYGLAGMPARIASAGMLRLGFKTPSGDFELQQEFSLALQLQPGGGTLRWGPVGGEKQVFSTQYRRVKDHDLFLHVPEGAGQIEIEGLGDGPVGIYGLSLEKDQPGITWETLGVAGSSIGSMRRQDVSHLKRAVAARAPSLIVYQTGGNALGYDSFLLGDGDLYKSGYLTILGRLRAGAPDADCLVVAPLDQGLRQRGQILSKPEISRMISVQRVAAKEAGCAFWDARAVMGGDGGFGRWMDHEPALTWTDLMHLSQAGSILMGERLTDAIMAQFAVWEGVNPSLAIEGKP
;
A
#
# COMPACT_ATOMS: atom_id res chain seq x y z
N MET A 1 43.83 30.10 -27.34
CA MET A 1 42.61 30.23 -26.51
C MET A 1 42.47 28.94 -25.71
N LEU A 2 42.87 28.98 -24.44
CA LEU A 2 42.85 27.83 -23.55
C LEU A 2 41.49 27.83 -22.83
N THR A 3 40.68 26.81 -23.05
CA THR A 3 39.41 26.57 -22.40
C THR A 3 39.66 26.05 -20.99
N SER A 4 39.02 26.67 -20.00
CA SER A 4 39.07 26.30 -18.59
C SER A 4 38.48 24.88 -18.37
N PRO A 5 39.00 24.08 -17.44
CA PRO A 5 38.43 22.76 -17.12
C PRO A 5 37.12 22.89 -16.32
N PRO A 6 36.26 21.89 -16.38
CA PRO A 6 34.90 21.95 -15.84
C PRO A 6 34.88 21.98 -14.31
N THR A 7 33.85 22.61 -13.76
CA THR A 7 33.56 22.91 -12.35
C THR A 7 33.44 21.70 -11.40
N HIS A 8 33.33 20.49 -11.90
CA HIS A 8 33.17 19.26 -11.10
C HIS A 8 34.37 18.90 -10.19
N THR A 9 35.58 19.35 -10.51
CA THR A 9 36.77 19.04 -9.71
C THR A 9 36.82 19.83 -8.39
N LYS A 10 36.20 21.00 -8.35
CA LYS A 10 36.15 21.83 -7.13
C LYS A 10 35.17 21.27 -6.11
N GLU A 11 33.98 20.87 -6.55
CA GLU A 11 32.95 20.27 -5.71
C GLU A 11 33.37 18.92 -5.13
N LEU A 12 34.04 18.06 -5.91
CA LEU A 12 34.59 16.79 -5.41
C LEU A 12 35.70 17.01 -4.36
N ARG A 13 36.50 18.06 -4.51
CA ARG A 13 37.53 18.41 -3.53
C ARG A 13 36.93 18.96 -2.24
N GLU A 14 35.90 19.81 -2.32
CA GLU A 14 35.20 20.35 -1.15
C GLU A 14 34.43 19.24 -0.40
N PHE A 15 33.80 18.31 -1.12
CA PHE A 15 33.16 17.13 -0.53
C PHE A 15 34.18 16.19 0.13
N GLY A 16 35.33 15.98 -0.48
CA GLY A 16 36.44 15.20 0.11
C GLY A 16 36.98 15.83 1.40
N ILE A 17 37.15 17.14 1.42
CA ILE A 17 37.57 17.89 2.63
C ILE A 17 36.51 17.78 3.73
N PHE A 18 35.22 17.90 3.39
CA PHE A 18 34.10 17.74 4.34
C PHE A 18 34.09 16.34 4.96
N LEU A 19 34.27 15.28 4.18
CA LEU A 19 34.34 13.90 4.68
C LEU A 19 35.56 13.67 5.59
N LEU A 20 36.71 14.27 5.26
CA LEU A 20 37.91 14.17 6.09
C LEU A 20 37.75 14.91 7.43
N LEU A 21 37.16 16.10 7.42
CA LEU A 21 36.90 16.89 8.63
C LEU A 21 35.84 16.20 9.52
N PHE A 22 34.79 15.65 8.91
CA PHE A 22 33.77 14.88 9.63
C PHE A 22 34.35 13.59 10.22
N GLY A 23 35.17 12.89 9.47
CA GLY A 23 35.88 11.70 9.95
C GLY A 23 36.87 12.00 11.09
N ALA A 24 37.59 13.13 11.03
CA ALA A 24 38.49 13.58 12.08
C ALA A 24 37.72 13.96 13.36
N LEU A 25 36.60 14.70 13.23
CA LEU A 25 35.76 15.09 14.35
C LEU A 25 35.12 13.85 15.05
N ALA A 26 34.67 12.88 14.26
CA ALA A 26 34.17 11.61 14.79
C ALA A 26 35.27 10.83 15.52
N ALA A 27 36.48 10.78 14.96
CA ALA A 27 37.63 10.12 15.60
C ALA A 27 38.05 10.78 16.91
N GLU A 28 38.04 12.13 17.01
CA GLU A 28 38.32 12.86 18.23
C GLU A 28 37.35 12.51 19.37
N THR A 29 36.06 12.28 19.08
CA THR A 29 35.07 11.89 20.09
C THR A 29 35.32 10.48 20.68
N PHE A 30 36.08 9.64 19.98
CA PHE A 30 36.50 8.32 20.48
C PHE A 30 37.84 8.36 21.25
N LEU A 31 38.71 9.30 20.90
CA LEU A 31 40.06 9.37 21.47
C LEU A 31 40.11 10.19 22.79
N LEU A 32 39.15 11.10 23.01
CA LEU A 32 39.10 11.96 24.17
C LEU A 32 37.88 11.63 25.07
N PRO A 33 38.07 11.09 26.28
CA PRO A 33 36.95 10.72 27.19
C PRO A 33 36.03 11.92 27.52
N GLN A 34 36.57 13.15 27.48
CA GLN A 34 35.85 14.40 27.79
C GLN A 34 34.80 14.76 26.72
N THR A 35 34.91 14.22 25.50
CA THR A 35 34.01 14.48 24.39
C THR A 35 33.02 13.31 24.12
N ALA A 36 32.97 12.34 25.03
CA ALA A 36 32.11 11.16 24.90
C ALA A 36 30.62 11.51 24.78
N SER A 37 30.18 12.65 25.41
CA SER A 37 28.81 13.15 25.28
C SER A 37 28.46 13.72 23.92
N LEU A 38 29.44 13.95 23.05
CA LEU A 38 29.26 14.44 21.67
C LEU A 38 29.22 13.31 20.65
N ARG A 39 29.36 12.07 21.07
CA ARG A 39 29.28 10.92 20.17
C ARG A 39 27.88 10.86 19.57
N PRO A 40 27.75 10.70 18.27
CA PRO A 40 26.45 10.54 17.62
C PRO A 40 25.76 9.22 17.95
N TRP A 41 26.45 8.31 18.66
CA TRP A 41 25.94 7.04 19.17
C TRP A 41 26.67 6.67 20.48
N VAL A 42 26.01 5.94 21.36
CA VAL A 42 26.58 5.35 22.56
C VAL A 42 26.97 3.91 22.24
N GLU A 43 28.12 3.44 22.76
CA GLU A 43 28.61 2.08 22.54
C GLU A 43 27.57 1.07 23.09
N GLY A 44 27.03 0.21 22.22
CA GLY A 44 25.94 -0.72 22.55
C GLY A 44 24.54 -0.25 22.22
N GLU A 45 24.33 1.02 21.85
CA GLU A 45 23.06 1.51 21.30
C GLU A 45 23.17 1.69 19.78
N ARG A 46 22.14 1.26 19.07
CA ARG A 46 22.05 1.48 17.63
C ARG A 46 21.75 2.97 17.36
N LEU A 47 22.32 3.51 16.28
CA LEU A 47 22.07 4.90 15.89
C LEU A 47 20.56 5.18 15.85
N PRO A 48 20.05 6.23 16.52
CA PRO A 48 18.62 6.53 16.57
C PRO A 48 17.96 6.65 15.19
N LEU A 49 18.70 7.16 14.19
CA LEU A 49 18.23 7.23 12.80
C LEU A 49 18.23 5.87 12.09
N VAL A 50 19.18 4.99 12.43
CA VAL A 50 19.27 3.64 11.87
C VAL A 50 18.40 2.69 12.69
N GLY A 51 18.26 2.91 14.01
CA GLY A 51 17.33 2.19 14.87
C GLY A 51 15.88 2.40 14.47
N ALA A 52 15.46 3.63 14.20
CA ALA A 52 14.11 3.91 13.68
C ALA A 52 13.83 3.30 12.28
N LEU A 53 14.90 2.98 11.53
CA LEU A 53 14.80 2.32 10.22
C LEU A 53 15.02 0.79 10.30
N VAL A 54 15.60 0.27 11.39
CA VAL A 54 16.04 -1.13 11.52
C VAL A 54 15.28 -1.89 12.63
N GLU A 55 14.78 -1.22 13.64
CA GLU A 55 14.01 -1.80 14.74
C GLU A 55 12.55 -1.32 14.73
N MET A 56 11.85 -1.66 13.67
CA MET A 56 10.51 -2.18 13.89
C MET A 56 10.69 -3.70 13.97
N ASP A 57 11.03 -4.23 15.14
CA ASP A 57 10.63 -5.58 15.43
C ASP A 57 9.17 -5.69 15.04
N PRO A 58 8.76 -6.76 14.34
CA PRO A 58 7.34 -6.98 14.16
C PRO A 58 6.76 -7.07 15.57
N VAL A 59 6.26 -5.94 16.07
CA VAL A 59 5.26 -5.98 17.13
C VAL A 59 4.16 -6.77 16.47
N GLU A 60 4.09 -8.07 16.77
CA GLU A 60 2.89 -8.84 16.46
C GLU A 60 1.75 -7.97 16.93
N PRO A 61 0.86 -7.53 16.02
CA PRO A 61 -0.31 -6.82 16.47
C PRO A 61 -1.07 -7.83 17.32
N GLU A 62 -0.95 -7.73 18.63
CA GLU A 62 -1.95 -8.30 19.50
C GLU A 62 -3.26 -7.72 19.00
N LEU A 63 -4.01 -8.56 18.31
CA LEU A 63 -5.42 -8.25 18.05
C LEU A 63 -5.99 -7.96 19.42
N PRO A 64 -6.59 -6.78 19.65
CA PRO A 64 -7.02 -6.39 20.97
C PRO A 64 -7.91 -7.50 21.50
N ASP A 65 -7.51 -8.06 22.63
CA ASP A 65 -8.32 -8.98 23.40
C ASP A 65 -9.69 -8.34 23.53
N LYS A 66 -10.75 -9.13 23.37
CA LYS A 66 -12.16 -8.69 23.36
C LYS A 66 -12.60 -7.96 24.65
N THR A 67 -11.66 -7.68 25.53
CA THR A 67 -11.84 -7.05 26.85
C THR A 67 -11.23 -5.67 26.99
N VAL A 68 -10.93 -4.93 25.91
CA VAL A 68 -10.61 -3.51 26.06
C VAL A 68 -11.87 -2.77 26.46
N GLN A 69 -12.10 -2.76 27.78
CA GLN A 69 -13.11 -1.92 28.43
C GLN A 69 -12.68 -0.46 28.25
N GLY A 70 -13.59 0.31 27.65
CA GLY A 70 -13.57 1.76 27.71
C GLY A 70 -12.51 2.42 26.83
N PHE A 71 -12.78 2.51 25.51
CA PHE A 71 -12.24 3.67 24.78
C PHE A 71 -12.77 4.92 25.45
N PRO A 72 -11.90 5.90 25.84
CA PRO A 72 -12.36 7.21 26.24
C PRO A 72 -13.26 7.77 25.14
N GLU A 73 -14.23 8.61 25.49
CA GLU A 73 -15.22 9.18 24.59
C GLU A 73 -14.59 9.44 23.20
N ARG A 74 -15.16 8.76 22.17
CA ARG A 74 -14.67 8.91 20.80
C ARG A 74 -14.54 10.39 20.52
N PRO A 75 -13.36 10.89 20.05
CA PRO A 75 -13.31 12.27 19.61
C PRO A 75 -14.48 12.47 18.65
N PRO A 76 -15.14 13.64 18.65
CA PRO A 76 -16.21 13.89 17.70
C PRO A 76 -15.63 13.71 16.29
N ALA A 77 -15.66 12.48 15.82
CA ALA A 77 -15.20 12.13 14.49
C ALA A 77 -16.23 12.74 13.56
N LEU A 78 -15.80 13.80 12.89
CA LEU A 78 -16.62 14.43 11.89
C LEU A 78 -16.94 13.38 10.83
N VAL A 79 -18.19 13.17 10.54
CA VAL A 79 -18.61 12.29 9.47
C VAL A 79 -18.35 13.06 8.18
N SER A 80 -17.37 12.61 7.40
CA SER A 80 -17.23 13.08 6.02
C SER A 80 -18.18 12.28 5.15
N PRO A 81 -19.18 12.92 4.51
CA PRO A 81 -20.04 12.21 3.57
C PRO A 81 -19.22 11.79 2.34
N LEU A 82 -19.64 10.70 1.73
CA LEU A 82 -19.11 10.29 0.43
C LEU A 82 -19.79 11.11 -0.66
N GLU A 83 -19.02 11.91 -1.38
CA GLU A 83 -19.50 12.78 -2.45
C GLU A 83 -19.66 11.98 -3.75
N ASP A 84 -20.62 12.37 -4.59
CA ASP A 84 -20.93 11.72 -5.88
C ASP A 84 -21.08 10.18 -5.76
N SER A 85 -21.75 9.70 -4.70
CA SER A 85 -21.91 8.27 -4.39
C SER A 85 -22.70 7.49 -5.43
N ASP A 86 -23.44 8.19 -6.32
CA ASP A 86 -24.06 7.61 -7.51
C ASP A 86 -23.04 6.93 -8.45
N LYS A 87 -21.76 7.27 -8.35
CA LYS A 87 -20.65 6.64 -9.08
C LYS A 87 -20.22 5.30 -8.51
N LEU A 88 -20.85 4.82 -7.42
CA LEU A 88 -20.60 3.51 -6.79
C LEU A 88 -21.78 2.53 -6.95
N THR A 89 -22.70 2.82 -7.85
CA THR A 89 -23.92 2.02 -8.06
C THR A 89 -23.60 0.57 -8.47
N GLY A 90 -22.61 0.36 -9.32
CA GLY A 90 -22.16 -0.96 -9.74
C GLY A 90 -21.56 -1.76 -8.60
N PHE A 91 -20.72 -1.13 -7.78
CA PHE A 91 -20.14 -1.73 -6.58
C PHE A 91 -21.23 -2.06 -5.53
N PHE A 92 -22.16 -1.15 -5.28
CA PHE A 92 -23.28 -1.40 -4.38
C PHE A 92 -24.18 -2.54 -4.87
N GLY A 93 -24.46 -2.58 -6.18
CA GLY A 93 -25.19 -3.70 -6.78
C GLY A 93 -24.48 -5.04 -6.59
N ALA A 94 -23.14 -5.05 -6.72
CA ALA A 94 -22.33 -6.25 -6.50
C ALA A 94 -22.35 -6.70 -5.03
N LEU A 95 -22.30 -5.78 -4.06
CA LEU A 95 -22.43 -6.08 -2.64
C LEU A 95 -23.82 -6.65 -2.32
N ARG A 96 -24.87 -6.04 -2.87
CA ARG A 96 -26.24 -6.52 -2.68
C ARG A 96 -26.44 -7.92 -3.23
N ALA A 97 -25.89 -8.21 -4.41
CA ALA A 97 -25.95 -9.54 -5.00
C ALA A 97 -25.25 -10.61 -4.15
N LEU A 98 -24.15 -10.25 -3.43
CA LEU A 98 -23.53 -11.13 -2.43
C LEU A 98 -24.48 -11.39 -1.25
N GLU A 99 -25.12 -10.34 -0.69
CA GLU A 99 -26.08 -10.50 0.42
C GLU A 99 -27.28 -11.37 0.08
N LEU A 100 -27.75 -11.29 -1.16
CA LEU A 100 -28.88 -12.08 -1.64
C LEU A 100 -28.48 -13.51 -2.08
N GLY A 101 -27.18 -13.83 -2.11
CA GLY A 101 -26.69 -15.12 -2.64
C GLY A 101 -26.84 -15.25 -4.15
N GLU A 102 -27.07 -14.15 -4.85
CA GLU A 102 -27.21 -14.10 -6.32
C GLU A 102 -25.84 -14.06 -7.02
N ARG A 103 -24.80 -13.67 -6.31
CA ARG A 103 -23.43 -13.60 -6.81
C ARG A 103 -22.59 -14.73 -6.21
N THR A 104 -21.96 -15.54 -7.06
CA THR A 104 -21.13 -16.69 -6.66
C THR A 104 -19.63 -16.44 -6.78
N ASP A 105 -19.24 -15.38 -7.49
CA ASP A 105 -17.85 -14.97 -7.68
C ASP A 105 -17.42 -13.84 -6.71
N ALA A 106 -16.16 -13.47 -6.77
CA ALA A 106 -15.58 -12.45 -5.92
C ALA A 106 -16.01 -11.02 -6.30
N VAL A 107 -16.30 -10.19 -5.31
CA VAL A 107 -16.24 -8.73 -5.41
C VAL A 107 -14.83 -8.28 -5.03
N ARG A 108 -14.04 -7.78 -6.00
CA ARG A 108 -12.66 -7.36 -5.75
C ARG A 108 -12.55 -5.85 -5.74
N VAL A 109 -11.87 -5.32 -4.71
CA VAL A 109 -11.56 -3.89 -4.59
C VAL A 109 -10.05 -3.71 -4.62
N LEU A 110 -9.57 -2.87 -5.53
CA LEU A 110 -8.15 -2.53 -5.65
C LEU A 110 -7.89 -1.17 -5.02
N HIS A 111 -7.27 -1.13 -3.84
CA HIS A 111 -6.96 0.11 -3.12
C HIS A 111 -5.49 0.50 -3.34
N PHE A 112 -5.26 1.36 -4.34
CA PHE A 112 -3.95 1.93 -4.64
C PHE A 112 -3.66 3.14 -3.75
N GLY A 113 -2.39 3.31 -3.37
CA GLY A 113 -2.01 4.46 -2.58
C GLY A 113 -0.51 4.57 -2.29
N ASP A 114 -0.20 5.40 -1.33
CA ASP A 114 1.16 5.63 -0.83
C ASP A 114 1.44 4.87 0.48
N SER A 115 2.31 5.40 1.35
CA SER A 115 2.64 4.79 2.65
C SER A 115 1.44 4.65 3.58
N THR A 116 0.46 5.51 3.47
CA THR A 116 -0.79 5.45 4.26
C THR A 116 -1.55 4.15 4.00
N ILE A 117 -1.47 3.63 2.76
CA ILE A 117 -2.12 2.38 2.35
C ILE A 117 -1.17 1.18 2.51
N ALA A 118 0.13 1.36 2.23
CA ALA A 118 1.12 0.27 2.25
C ALA A 118 1.19 -0.48 3.59
N ALA A 119 0.92 0.20 4.70
CA ALA A 119 0.92 -0.38 6.05
C ALA A 119 -0.30 -1.27 6.38
N ASP A 120 -1.26 -1.40 5.45
CA ASP A 120 -2.52 -2.17 5.61
C ASP A 120 -3.43 -1.73 6.78
N GLY A 121 -3.11 -0.64 7.46
CA GLY A 121 -3.89 -0.18 8.61
C GLY A 121 -5.32 0.21 8.24
N ILE A 122 -5.49 1.10 7.27
CA ILE A 122 -6.81 1.50 6.74
C ILE A 122 -7.46 0.37 5.92
N PRO A 123 -6.79 -0.17 4.87
CA PRO A 123 -7.38 -1.22 4.04
C PRO A 123 -7.74 -2.49 4.82
N GLY A 124 -6.92 -2.86 5.80
CA GLY A 124 -7.14 -4.04 6.64
C GLY A 124 -8.43 -3.96 7.43
N VAL A 125 -8.74 -2.79 8.03
CA VAL A 125 -10.00 -2.56 8.76
C VAL A 125 -11.19 -2.58 7.81
N VAL A 126 -11.11 -1.89 6.68
CA VAL A 126 -12.19 -1.90 5.67
C VAL A 126 -12.45 -3.33 5.20
N ARG A 127 -11.39 -4.07 4.87
CA ARG A 127 -11.48 -5.49 4.46
C ARG A 127 -12.17 -6.33 5.53
N ALA A 128 -11.73 -6.28 6.77
CA ALA A 128 -12.27 -7.07 7.85
C ALA A 128 -13.78 -6.80 8.08
N ARG A 129 -14.19 -5.52 8.06
CA ARG A 129 -15.58 -5.13 8.27
C ARG A 129 -16.49 -5.54 7.10
N LEU A 130 -16.04 -5.33 5.86
CA LEU A 130 -16.81 -5.74 4.67
C LEU A 130 -16.88 -7.27 4.54
N GLN A 131 -15.77 -7.98 4.80
CA GLN A 131 -15.76 -9.45 4.80
C GLN A 131 -16.66 -10.05 5.87
N LYS A 132 -16.76 -9.41 7.04
CA LYS A 132 -17.70 -9.83 8.09
C LYS A 132 -19.17 -9.78 7.63
N ARG A 133 -19.51 -8.78 6.79
CA ARG A 133 -20.88 -8.59 6.30
C ARG A 133 -21.18 -9.38 5.03
N PHE A 134 -20.27 -9.34 4.05
CA PHE A 134 -20.53 -9.83 2.69
C PHE A 134 -19.80 -11.14 2.36
N GLY A 135 -19.18 -11.77 3.33
CA GLY A 135 -18.38 -12.99 3.13
C GLY A 135 -16.91 -12.69 2.79
N SER A 136 -16.03 -13.55 3.29
CA SER A 136 -14.59 -13.42 3.06
C SER A 136 -14.15 -14.23 1.84
N ARG A 137 -13.62 -13.55 0.82
CA ARG A 137 -12.95 -14.19 -0.32
C ARG A 137 -11.43 -14.37 -0.06
N GLY A 138 -10.98 -14.09 1.16
CA GLY A 138 -9.58 -14.20 1.56
C GLY A 138 -8.79 -12.88 1.46
N PRO A 139 -7.45 -12.93 1.61
CA PRO A 139 -6.60 -11.75 1.67
C PRO A 139 -6.39 -11.06 0.31
N GLY A 140 -6.62 -11.75 -0.81
CA GLY A 140 -6.41 -11.23 -2.15
C GLY A 140 -4.95 -11.14 -2.57
N PHE A 141 -4.56 -10.10 -3.33
CA PHE A 141 -3.25 -9.97 -3.96
C PHE A 141 -2.16 -9.52 -3.00
N VAL A 142 -0.99 -10.17 -3.11
CA VAL A 142 0.24 -9.89 -2.36
C VAL A 142 1.36 -9.63 -3.37
N PRO A 143 2.16 -8.54 -3.24
CA PRO A 143 3.26 -8.26 -4.17
C PRO A 143 4.36 -9.33 -4.10
N GLY A 144 5.09 -9.48 -5.21
CA GLY A 144 6.18 -10.46 -5.34
C GLY A 144 7.42 -10.16 -4.48
N ARG A 145 7.53 -8.95 -3.95
CA ARG A 145 8.67 -8.54 -3.13
C ARG A 145 8.73 -9.34 -1.83
N VAL A 146 9.91 -9.90 -1.53
CA VAL A 146 10.11 -10.75 -0.34
C VAL A 146 10.61 -9.98 0.89
N ASP A 147 11.12 -8.76 0.71
CA ASP A 147 11.55 -7.90 1.80
C ASP A 147 10.34 -7.39 2.61
N THR A 148 10.22 -7.84 3.85
CA THR A 148 9.07 -7.56 4.74
C THR A 148 8.94 -6.10 5.12
N ARG A 149 10.03 -5.31 5.11
CA ARG A 149 9.99 -3.88 5.46
C ARG A 149 9.07 -3.03 4.58
N TRP A 150 8.79 -3.49 3.36
CA TRP A 150 8.02 -2.76 2.36
C TRP A 150 6.63 -3.33 2.11
N VAL A 151 6.33 -4.51 2.64
CA VAL A 151 5.06 -5.19 2.46
C VAL A 151 4.60 -5.70 3.81
N PHE A 152 3.88 -4.88 4.52
CA PHE A 152 3.29 -5.24 5.79
C PHE A 152 1.81 -5.61 5.60
N ARG A 153 1.44 -6.77 6.11
CA ARG A 153 0.04 -7.21 6.25
C ARG A 153 -0.08 -8.09 7.48
N PRO A 154 -1.03 -7.80 8.39
CA PRO A 154 -1.28 -8.65 9.54
C PRO A 154 -1.49 -10.11 9.12
N GLY A 155 -0.85 -11.02 9.84
CA GLY A 155 -0.93 -12.46 9.58
C GLY A 155 -0.10 -12.96 8.39
N LEU A 156 0.43 -12.11 7.52
CA LEU A 156 1.26 -12.55 6.40
C LEU A 156 2.59 -13.09 6.89
N VAL A 157 2.85 -14.37 6.63
CA VAL A 157 4.14 -15.04 6.86
C VAL A 157 4.83 -15.22 5.51
N ARG A 158 6.10 -14.86 5.45
CA ARG A 158 6.98 -15.05 4.30
C ARG A 158 8.31 -15.62 4.73
N GLU A 159 8.77 -16.62 3.99
CA GLU A 159 10.09 -17.19 4.10
C GLU A 159 10.72 -17.20 2.72
N ALA A 160 11.88 -16.60 2.57
CA ALA A 160 12.59 -16.56 1.30
C ALA A 160 14.04 -16.98 1.48
N THR A 161 14.54 -17.76 0.52
CA THR A 161 15.94 -18.17 0.44
C THR A 161 16.48 -17.97 -0.96
N GLY A 162 17.80 -17.94 -1.12
CA GLY A 162 18.45 -17.77 -2.42
C GLY A 162 18.67 -16.31 -2.79
N ASP A 163 18.94 -16.09 -4.08
CA ASP A 163 19.34 -14.78 -4.62
C ASP A 163 18.14 -14.06 -5.25
N TRP A 164 17.77 -12.92 -4.67
CA TRP A 164 16.60 -12.15 -5.04
C TRP A 164 16.96 -10.73 -5.45
N GLU A 165 16.43 -10.30 -6.57
CA GLU A 165 16.44 -8.90 -6.99
C GLU A 165 15.07 -8.27 -6.75
N HIS A 166 15.06 -7.01 -6.30
CA HIS A 166 13.85 -6.31 -5.92
C HIS A 166 13.78 -4.93 -6.60
N TRP A 167 12.59 -4.54 -6.99
CA TRP A 167 12.30 -3.21 -7.49
C TRP A 167 11.12 -2.60 -6.75
N ASN A 168 11.10 -1.29 -6.76
CA ASN A 168 10.01 -0.51 -6.20
C ASN A 168 9.68 0.64 -7.17
N LEU A 169 8.43 0.87 -7.40
CA LEU A 169 7.92 1.89 -8.30
C LEU A 169 8.50 3.30 -8.01
N THR A 170 8.75 3.62 -6.73
CA THR A 170 9.30 4.91 -6.32
C THR A 170 10.78 5.04 -6.64
N GLN A 171 11.54 3.97 -6.58
CA GLN A 171 12.97 3.94 -6.88
C GLN A 171 13.25 3.79 -8.39
N GLY A 172 12.34 3.18 -9.12
CA GLY A 172 12.53 2.91 -10.55
C GLY A 172 13.33 1.64 -10.82
N GLY A 173 13.84 1.51 -12.04
CA GLY A 173 14.81 0.49 -12.45
C GLY A 173 14.24 -0.89 -12.81
N ALA A 174 12.95 -1.16 -12.64
CA ALA A 174 12.38 -2.45 -13.03
C ALA A 174 12.51 -2.67 -14.55
N PRO A 175 12.93 -3.88 -14.98
CA PRO A 175 13.06 -4.21 -16.39
C PRO A 175 11.79 -3.92 -17.18
N SER A 176 11.93 -3.29 -18.35
CA SER A 176 10.79 -2.90 -19.21
C SER A 176 9.71 -2.07 -18.51
N ARG A 177 10.05 -1.40 -17.39
CA ARG A 177 9.13 -0.59 -16.56
C ARG A 177 7.89 -1.38 -16.09
N ARG A 178 8.04 -2.69 -15.86
CA ARG A 178 6.98 -3.60 -15.40
C ARG A 178 7.08 -3.80 -13.90
N TYR A 179 6.20 -3.14 -13.17
CA TYR A 179 6.22 -3.14 -11.70
C TYR A 179 5.16 -4.05 -11.06
N GLY A 180 4.38 -4.77 -11.87
CA GLY A 180 3.23 -5.54 -11.37
C GLY A 180 2.09 -4.65 -10.89
N LEU A 181 1.04 -5.28 -10.39
CA LEU A 181 -0.14 -4.57 -9.89
C LEU A 181 0.19 -3.70 -8.67
N ALA A 182 0.97 -4.24 -7.73
CA ALA A 182 1.30 -3.58 -6.46
C ALA A 182 2.60 -2.73 -6.50
N GLY A 183 3.19 -2.50 -7.68
CA GLY A 183 4.37 -1.64 -7.81
C GLY A 183 5.66 -2.18 -7.19
N MET A 184 5.72 -3.46 -6.78
CA MET A 184 6.82 -4.07 -6.05
C MET A 184 7.13 -5.49 -6.55
N PRO A 185 7.65 -5.66 -7.77
CA PRO A 185 8.06 -6.95 -8.29
C PRO A 185 9.35 -7.43 -7.67
N ALA A 186 9.58 -8.75 -7.78
CA ALA A 186 10.84 -9.39 -7.45
C ALA A 186 11.24 -10.35 -8.57
N ARG A 187 12.51 -10.78 -8.52
CA ARG A 187 13.05 -11.79 -9.43
C ARG A 187 13.95 -12.74 -8.65
N ILE A 188 13.74 -14.04 -8.79
CA ILE A 188 14.73 -15.05 -8.41
C ILE A 188 15.82 -14.96 -9.49
N ALA A 189 17.03 -14.52 -9.11
CA ALA A 189 18.10 -14.27 -10.07
C ALA A 189 18.75 -15.57 -10.58
N SER A 190 18.88 -16.57 -9.68
CA SER A 190 19.40 -17.90 -9.98
C SER A 190 18.50 -18.98 -9.37
N ALA A 191 18.90 -19.58 -8.26
CA ALA A 191 18.06 -20.49 -7.49
C ALA A 191 17.53 -19.78 -6.24
N GLY A 192 16.30 -20.06 -5.87
CA GLY A 192 15.70 -19.45 -4.68
C GLY A 192 14.28 -19.95 -4.44
N MET A 193 13.78 -19.73 -3.24
CA MET A 193 12.46 -20.18 -2.83
C MET A 193 11.75 -19.07 -2.05
N LEU A 194 10.45 -18.96 -2.29
CA LEU A 194 9.52 -18.14 -1.52
C LEU A 194 8.40 -19.03 -1.02
N ARG A 195 8.17 -19.04 0.29
CA ARG A 195 6.94 -19.54 0.91
C ARG A 195 6.14 -18.39 1.45
N LEU A 196 4.84 -18.41 1.27
CA LEU A 196 3.97 -17.42 1.87
C LEU A 196 2.58 -17.99 2.18
N GLY A 197 1.96 -17.41 3.21
CA GLY A 197 0.60 -17.72 3.65
C GLY A 197 0.16 -16.73 4.71
N PHE A 198 -1.09 -16.83 5.15
CA PHE A 198 -1.63 -15.97 6.19
C PHE A 198 -1.97 -16.78 7.43
N LYS A 199 -1.55 -16.31 8.59
CA LYS A 199 -1.97 -16.84 9.88
C LYS A 199 -3.25 -16.18 10.37
N THR A 200 -4.10 -16.99 10.95
CA THR A 200 -5.24 -16.53 11.75
C THR A 200 -4.75 -15.99 13.11
N PRO A 201 -5.59 -15.29 13.87
CA PRO A 201 -5.25 -14.88 15.24
C PRO A 201 -4.93 -16.05 16.18
N SER A 202 -5.42 -17.28 15.90
CA SER A 202 -5.05 -18.48 16.65
C SER A 202 -3.65 -19.03 16.33
N GLY A 203 -2.99 -18.47 15.31
CA GLY A 203 -1.65 -18.89 14.87
C GLY A 203 -1.62 -19.95 13.78
N ASP A 204 -2.77 -20.52 13.42
CA ASP A 204 -2.89 -21.48 12.34
C ASP A 204 -2.87 -20.78 10.98
N PHE A 205 -2.41 -21.46 9.93
CA PHE A 205 -2.52 -20.92 8.60
C PHE A 205 -3.97 -20.93 8.09
N GLU A 206 -4.41 -19.80 7.56
CA GLU A 206 -5.71 -19.68 6.91
C GLU A 206 -5.70 -20.43 5.57
N LEU A 207 -6.65 -21.36 5.39
CA LEU A 207 -6.73 -22.15 4.15
C LEU A 207 -7.32 -21.31 3.01
N GLN A 208 -6.67 -21.39 1.86
CA GLN A 208 -7.09 -20.78 0.60
C GLN A 208 -7.18 -21.88 -0.46
N GLN A 209 -8.11 -21.77 -1.41
CA GLN A 209 -8.32 -22.77 -2.45
C GLN A 209 -7.87 -22.29 -3.83
N GLU A 210 -7.95 -20.98 -4.09
CA GLU A 210 -7.60 -20.39 -5.38
C GLU A 210 -6.35 -19.54 -5.28
N PHE A 211 -5.39 -19.84 -6.13
CA PHE A 211 -4.11 -19.13 -6.21
C PHE A 211 -3.85 -18.68 -7.63
N SER A 212 -3.37 -17.45 -7.79
CA SER A 212 -2.96 -16.91 -9.08
C SER A 212 -1.60 -16.24 -8.96
N LEU A 213 -0.61 -16.78 -9.67
CA LEU A 213 0.78 -16.29 -9.66
C LEU A 213 1.04 -15.46 -10.91
N ALA A 214 1.23 -14.15 -10.74
CA ALA A 214 1.54 -13.22 -11.80
C ALA A 214 3.05 -13.17 -12.09
N LEU A 215 3.44 -13.50 -13.32
CA LEU A 215 4.82 -13.75 -13.76
C LEU A 215 5.24 -12.88 -14.94
N GLN A 216 6.55 -12.76 -15.12
CA GLN A 216 7.18 -12.30 -16.34
C GLN A 216 7.74 -13.47 -17.12
N LEU A 217 7.27 -13.65 -18.35
CA LEU A 217 7.95 -14.49 -19.34
C LEU A 217 8.99 -13.64 -20.07
N GLN A 218 10.19 -14.20 -20.35
CA GLN A 218 11.28 -13.43 -20.96
C GLN A 218 12.29 -14.33 -21.69
N PRO A 219 13.09 -13.79 -22.61
CA PRO A 219 14.25 -14.50 -23.16
C PRO A 219 15.22 -14.87 -22.03
N GLY A 220 15.69 -16.12 -22.02
CA GLY A 220 16.55 -16.65 -20.97
C GLY A 220 15.85 -16.86 -19.62
N GLY A 221 14.51 -16.82 -19.59
CA GLY A 221 13.74 -17.06 -18.37
C GLY A 221 13.90 -18.51 -17.88
N GLY A 222 14.02 -18.67 -16.56
CA GLY A 222 14.21 -19.96 -15.92
C GLY A 222 12.90 -20.74 -15.71
N THR A 223 13.05 -21.91 -15.13
CA THR A 223 11.96 -22.79 -14.75
C THR A 223 11.62 -22.59 -13.28
N LEU A 224 10.35 -22.51 -12.98
CA LEU A 224 9.84 -22.50 -11.61
C LEU A 224 9.05 -23.76 -11.30
N ARG A 225 9.02 -24.11 -10.01
CA ARG A 225 8.14 -25.12 -9.43
C ARG A 225 7.30 -24.44 -8.36
N TRP A 226 5.96 -24.59 -8.39
CA TRP A 226 5.11 -23.93 -7.43
C TRP A 226 3.90 -24.80 -7.04
N GLY A 227 3.40 -24.62 -5.84
CA GLY A 227 2.25 -25.36 -5.31
C GLY A 227 2.16 -25.27 -3.80
N PRO A 228 1.22 -26.01 -3.17
CA PRO A 228 1.06 -26.03 -1.72
C PRO A 228 2.30 -26.63 -1.06
N VAL A 229 2.64 -26.11 0.13
CA VAL A 229 3.71 -26.69 0.96
C VAL A 229 3.28 -28.09 1.36
N GLY A 230 4.16 -29.08 1.10
CA GLY A 230 3.87 -30.48 1.37
C GLY A 230 2.95 -31.19 0.37
N GLY A 231 2.43 -30.47 -0.63
CA GLY A 231 1.57 -31.03 -1.69
C GLY A 231 2.23 -31.13 -3.06
N GLU A 232 1.44 -31.49 -4.06
CA GLU A 232 1.86 -31.57 -5.45
C GLU A 232 2.18 -30.18 -6.01
N LYS A 233 3.28 -30.10 -6.78
CA LYS A 233 3.75 -28.86 -7.38
C LYS A 233 3.74 -28.94 -8.90
N GLN A 234 3.31 -27.85 -9.50
CA GLN A 234 3.39 -27.64 -10.94
C GLN A 234 4.77 -27.10 -11.33
N VAL A 235 5.27 -27.54 -12.49
CA VAL A 235 6.52 -27.04 -13.09
C VAL A 235 6.17 -26.20 -14.30
N PHE A 236 6.77 -25.02 -14.42
CA PHE A 236 6.50 -24.09 -15.50
C PHE A 236 7.77 -23.36 -15.95
N SER A 237 8.02 -23.28 -17.25
CA SER A 237 9.13 -22.52 -17.82
C SER A 237 8.70 -21.09 -18.15
N THR A 238 9.45 -20.10 -17.65
CA THR A 238 9.26 -18.69 -17.98
C THR A 238 10.02 -18.25 -19.24
N GLN A 239 10.72 -19.20 -19.89
CA GLN A 239 11.40 -18.95 -21.17
C GLN A 239 10.39 -18.57 -22.26
N TYR A 240 10.62 -17.42 -22.88
CA TYR A 240 9.79 -16.93 -23.96
C TYR A 240 10.59 -16.04 -24.91
N ARG A 241 10.16 -15.92 -26.16
CA ARG A 241 10.87 -15.16 -27.20
C ARG A 241 10.93 -13.63 -26.95
N ARG A 242 10.04 -13.10 -26.13
CA ARG A 242 9.95 -11.66 -25.77
C ARG A 242 9.39 -11.51 -24.38
N VAL A 243 9.59 -10.32 -23.77
CA VAL A 243 8.98 -10.01 -22.48
C VAL A 243 7.45 -9.99 -22.61
N LYS A 244 6.77 -10.75 -21.76
CA LYS A 244 5.30 -10.89 -21.73
C LYS A 244 4.84 -11.16 -20.30
N ASP A 245 3.67 -10.63 -19.94
CA ASP A 245 2.99 -10.98 -18.69
C ASP A 245 2.25 -12.30 -18.83
N HIS A 246 2.22 -13.08 -17.76
CA HIS A 246 1.51 -14.34 -17.68
C HIS A 246 1.01 -14.60 -16.27
N ASP A 247 -0.15 -15.27 -16.16
CA ASP A 247 -0.69 -15.72 -14.89
C ASP A 247 -0.81 -17.23 -14.90
N LEU A 248 -0.34 -17.87 -13.84
CA LEU A 248 -0.58 -19.28 -13.55
C LEU A 248 -1.69 -19.37 -12.51
N PHE A 249 -2.55 -20.35 -12.68
CA PHE A 249 -3.66 -20.62 -11.76
C PHE A 249 -3.50 -22.00 -11.13
N LEU A 250 -3.84 -22.09 -9.86
CA LEU A 250 -3.85 -23.31 -9.11
C LEU A 250 -5.10 -23.34 -8.23
N HIS A 251 -5.85 -24.41 -8.32
CA HIS A 251 -6.96 -24.72 -7.45
C HIS A 251 -6.59 -25.90 -6.54
N VAL A 252 -6.75 -25.74 -5.24
CA VAL A 252 -6.49 -26.75 -4.21
C VAL A 252 -7.78 -26.96 -3.43
N PRO A 253 -8.59 -27.98 -3.77
CA PRO A 253 -9.94 -28.16 -3.19
C PRO A 253 -9.97 -28.21 -1.66
N GLU A 254 -9.02 -28.93 -1.06
CA GLU A 254 -8.88 -29.06 0.41
C GLU A 254 -8.31 -27.78 1.06
N GLY A 255 -7.90 -26.81 0.25
CA GLY A 255 -7.21 -25.62 0.70
C GLY A 255 -5.73 -25.85 1.04
N ALA A 256 -4.95 -24.78 0.94
CA ALA A 256 -3.57 -24.76 1.37
C ALA A 256 -3.32 -23.56 2.27
N GLY A 257 -2.63 -23.76 3.39
CA GLY A 257 -2.24 -22.69 4.29
C GLY A 257 -1.06 -21.87 3.78
N GLN A 258 -0.18 -22.50 3.00
CA GLN A 258 0.99 -21.85 2.41
C GLN A 258 1.23 -22.35 0.99
N ILE A 259 1.70 -21.42 0.14
CA ILE A 259 2.21 -21.72 -1.19
C ILE A 259 3.72 -21.53 -1.22
N GLU A 260 4.40 -22.43 -1.92
CA GLU A 260 5.84 -22.37 -2.20
C GLU A 260 6.07 -22.13 -3.69
N ILE A 261 6.99 -21.23 -4.00
CA ILE A 261 7.46 -20.90 -5.35
C ILE A 261 8.98 -21.06 -5.32
N GLU A 262 9.52 -21.89 -6.20
CA GLU A 262 10.95 -22.22 -6.26
C GLU A 262 11.47 -22.03 -7.68
N GLY A 263 12.54 -21.26 -7.84
CA GLY A 263 13.29 -21.14 -9.08
C GLY A 263 14.36 -22.23 -9.13
N LEU A 264 14.42 -22.99 -10.23
CA LEU A 264 15.27 -24.19 -10.35
C LEU A 264 16.73 -23.89 -10.71
N GLY A 265 17.09 -22.63 -10.92
CA GLY A 265 18.49 -22.22 -11.15
C GLY A 265 18.94 -22.25 -12.62
N ASP A 266 18.06 -22.56 -13.55
CA ASP A 266 18.33 -22.63 -15.01
C ASP A 266 18.09 -21.28 -15.73
N GLY A 267 17.76 -20.23 -14.96
CA GLY A 267 17.54 -18.87 -15.44
C GLY A 267 16.72 -18.04 -14.46
N PRO A 268 16.62 -16.70 -14.66
CA PRO A 268 15.87 -15.82 -13.77
C PRO A 268 14.36 -16.01 -13.92
N VAL A 269 13.64 -15.93 -12.77
CA VAL A 269 12.18 -16.00 -12.70
C VAL A 269 11.61 -14.70 -12.12
N GLY A 270 10.94 -13.91 -12.96
CA GLY A 270 10.30 -12.66 -12.54
C GLY A 270 8.90 -12.88 -11.99
N ILE A 271 8.63 -12.35 -10.78
CA ILE A 271 7.39 -12.50 -10.04
C ILE A 271 6.81 -11.11 -9.76
N TYR A 272 5.59 -10.85 -10.23
CA TYR A 272 4.86 -9.62 -9.94
C TYR A 272 4.07 -9.70 -8.65
N GLY A 273 3.54 -10.86 -8.31
CA GLY A 273 2.79 -11.12 -7.09
C GLY A 273 1.96 -12.39 -7.16
N LEU A 274 1.28 -12.67 -6.06
CA LEU A 274 0.43 -13.83 -5.89
C LEU A 274 -0.91 -13.41 -5.27
N SER A 275 -2.03 -13.89 -5.79
CA SER A 275 -3.31 -13.79 -5.09
C SER A 275 -3.64 -15.09 -4.37
N LEU A 276 -4.25 -14.94 -3.19
CA LEU A 276 -4.70 -16.02 -2.33
C LEU A 276 -6.18 -15.79 -2.03
N GLU A 277 -7.04 -16.67 -2.50
CA GLU A 277 -8.48 -16.53 -2.35
C GLU A 277 -9.12 -17.85 -1.90
N LYS A 278 -10.28 -17.72 -1.24
CA LYS A 278 -11.15 -18.85 -0.91
C LYS A 278 -12.07 -19.13 -2.10
N ASP A 279 -12.43 -20.39 -2.33
CA ASP A 279 -13.40 -20.76 -3.33
C ASP A 279 -14.83 -20.65 -2.75
N GLN A 280 -15.27 -19.41 -2.50
CA GLN A 280 -16.61 -19.09 -1.98
C GLN A 280 -16.99 -17.66 -2.38
N PRO A 281 -18.28 -17.32 -2.43
CA PRO A 281 -18.72 -15.93 -2.61
C PRO A 281 -18.18 -15.03 -1.51
N GLY A 282 -17.83 -13.78 -1.88
CA GLY A 282 -17.34 -12.83 -0.91
C GLY A 282 -16.53 -11.69 -1.52
N ILE A 283 -15.96 -10.87 -0.65
CA ILE A 283 -15.19 -9.69 -1.04
C ILE A 283 -13.70 -9.84 -0.71
N THR A 284 -12.82 -9.31 -1.60
CA THR A 284 -11.46 -8.93 -1.28
C THR A 284 -11.35 -7.41 -1.25
N TRP A 285 -10.52 -6.87 -0.35
CA TRP A 285 -10.08 -5.48 -0.38
C TRP A 285 -8.57 -5.45 -0.39
N GLU A 286 -7.98 -5.23 -1.57
CA GLU A 286 -6.56 -5.44 -1.81
C GLU A 286 -5.75 -4.19 -1.50
N THR A 287 -4.67 -4.38 -0.75
CA THR A 287 -3.74 -3.31 -0.35
C THR A 287 -2.64 -3.18 -1.38
N LEU A 288 -2.72 -2.13 -2.18
CA LEU A 288 -1.80 -1.86 -3.30
C LEU A 288 -1.03 -0.54 -3.08
N GLY A 289 -0.72 -0.24 -1.82
CA GLY A 289 0.07 0.93 -1.45
C GLY A 289 1.56 0.72 -1.69
N VAL A 290 2.24 1.78 -2.13
CA VAL A 290 3.70 1.82 -2.28
C VAL A 290 4.24 3.01 -1.50
N ALA A 291 5.02 2.75 -0.44
CA ALA A 291 5.60 3.81 0.38
C ALA A 291 6.40 4.81 -0.48
N GLY A 292 6.16 6.09 -0.29
CA GLY A 292 6.75 7.15 -1.10
C GLY A 292 6.12 7.37 -2.47
N SER A 293 5.03 6.65 -2.80
CA SER A 293 4.36 6.80 -4.10
C SER A 293 3.74 8.20 -4.26
N SER A 294 3.82 8.71 -5.48
CA SER A 294 3.25 9.97 -5.93
C SER A 294 2.80 9.84 -7.39
N ILE A 295 2.17 10.88 -7.93
CA ILE A 295 1.84 10.93 -9.36
C ILE A 295 3.07 10.69 -10.23
N GLY A 296 4.21 11.30 -9.87
CA GLY A 296 5.47 11.15 -10.60
C GLY A 296 5.96 9.71 -10.65
N SER A 297 5.90 8.98 -9.54
CA SER A 297 6.30 7.58 -9.50
C SER A 297 5.33 6.67 -10.28
N MET A 298 4.01 6.89 -10.13
CA MET A 298 2.99 6.11 -10.83
C MET A 298 3.08 6.22 -12.37
N ARG A 299 3.58 7.33 -12.89
CA ARG A 299 3.81 7.53 -14.33
C ARG A 299 4.93 6.66 -14.91
N ARG A 300 5.83 6.13 -14.07
CA ARG A 300 6.94 5.27 -14.51
C ARG A 300 6.49 3.92 -15.04
N GLN A 301 5.36 3.41 -14.57
CA GLN A 301 4.85 2.09 -14.95
C GLN A 301 4.45 2.05 -16.43
N ASP A 302 4.77 0.95 -17.11
CA ASP A 302 4.30 0.67 -18.46
C ASP A 302 2.76 0.57 -18.46
N VAL A 303 2.14 1.32 -19.38
CA VAL A 303 0.68 1.49 -19.43
C VAL A 303 -0.03 0.18 -19.78
N SER A 304 0.50 -0.56 -20.76
CA SER A 304 -0.10 -1.81 -21.23
C SER A 304 0.00 -2.91 -20.17
N HIS A 305 1.13 -2.93 -19.45
CA HIS A 305 1.34 -3.83 -18.33
C HIS A 305 0.36 -3.56 -17.17
N LEU A 306 0.23 -2.29 -16.75
CA LEU A 306 -0.70 -1.91 -15.69
C LEU A 306 -2.14 -2.25 -16.09
N LYS A 307 -2.55 -1.87 -17.32
CA LYS A 307 -3.87 -2.19 -17.86
C LYS A 307 -4.16 -3.69 -17.76
N ARG A 308 -3.21 -4.53 -18.19
CA ARG A 308 -3.37 -5.97 -18.11
C ARG A 308 -3.45 -6.49 -16.67
N ALA A 309 -2.59 -5.97 -15.78
CA ALA A 309 -2.56 -6.39 -14.37
C ALA A 309 -3.88 -6.05 -13.65
N VAL A 310 -4.45 -4.88 -13.91
CA VAL A 310 -5.77 -4.51 -13.39
C VAL A 310 -6.87 -5.39 -13.97
N ALA A 311 -6.86 -5.62 -15.30
CA ALA A 311 -7.86 -6.47 -15.98
C ALA A 311 -7.85 -7.90 -15.46
N ALA A 312 -6.68 -8.46 -15.16
CA ALA A 312 -6.54 -9.80 -14.60
C ALA A 312 -7.21 -9.98 -13.23
N ARG A 313 -7.37 -8.89 -12.47
CA ARG A 313 -8.08 -8.92 -11.18
C ARG A 313 -9.59 -8.71 -11.30
N ALA A 314 -10.07 -8.20 -12.44
CA ALA A 314 -11.50 -7.93 -12.68
C ALA A 314 -12.18 -7.23 -11.48
N PRO A 315 -11.71 -6.04 -11.06
CA PRO A 315 -12.25 -5.36 -9.89
C PRO A 315 -13.65 -4.82 -10.14
N SER A 316 -14.46 -4.80 -9.08
CA SER A 316 -15.73 -4.06 -9.04
C SER A 316 -15.55 -2.60 -8.62
N LEU A 317 -14.45 -2.31 -7.89
CA LEU A 317 -14.13 -0.97 -7.42
C LEU A 317 -12.61 -0.73 -7.47
N ILE A 318 -12.21 0.45 -7.95
CA ILE A 318 -10.85 0.96 -7.84
C ILE A 318 -10.86 2.15 -6.87
N VAL A 319 -10.06 2.07 -5.82
CA VAL A 319 -9.85 3.14 -4.84
C VAL A 319 -8.46 3.71 -5.04
N TYR A 320 -8.33 5.03 -5.08
CA TYR A 320 -7.05 5.71 -5.19
C TYR A 320 -6.88 6.75 -4.10
N GLN A 321 -5.88 6.54 -3.22
CA GLN A 321 -5.56 7.42 -2.09
C GLN A 321 -4.08 7.80 -2.14
N THR A 322 -3.78 9.04 -2.48
CA THR A 322 -2.40 9.56 -2.52
C THR A 322 -2.38 11.06 -2.30
N GLY A 323 -1.24 11.59 -1.96
CA GLY A 323 -1.04 13.04 -1.89
C GLY A 323 0.02 13.46 -0.89
N GLY A 324 0.21 12.72 0.21
CA GLY A 324 1.18 13.06 1.23
C GLY A 324 2.60 13.30 0.71
N ASN A 325 3.02 12.50 -0.26
CA ASN A 325 4.34 12.58 -0.87
C ASN A 325 4.45 13.64 -1.99
N ALA A 326 3.34 14.17 -2.49
CA ALA A 326 3.38 15.17 -3.56
C ALA A 326 4.07 16.46 -3.11
N LEU A 327 3.99 16.79 -1.82
CA LEU A 327 4.68 17.96 -1.25
C LEU A 327 6.20 17.87 -1.33
N GLY A 328 6.77 16.66 -1.35
CA GLY A 328 8.21 16.44 -1.50
C GLY A 328 8.63 16.13 -2.94
N TYR A 329 7.86 15.29 -3.64
CA TYR A 329 8.23 14.75 -4.97
C TYR A 329 7.55 15.47 -6.13
N ASP A 330 6.30 15.90 -5.95
CA ASP A 330 5.48 16.53 -6.99
C ASP A 330 5.14 17.99 -6.64
N SER A 331 5.91 18.63 -5.75
CA SER A 331 5.64 20.00 -5.29
C SER A 331 5.55 21.01 -6.41
N PHE A 332 6.34 20.84 -7.48
CA PHE A 332 6.27 21.69 -8.68
C PHE A 332 4.94 21.50 -9.43
N LEU A 333 4.37 20.29 -9.46
CA LEU A 333 3.05 20.02 -10.05
C LEU A 333 1.93 20.63 -9.21
N LEU A 334 2.09 20.61 -7.88
CA LEU A 334 1.13 21.21 -6.96
C LEU A 334 1.18 22.75 -7.00
N GLY A 335 2.33 23.32 -7.31
CA GLY A 335 2.48 24.77 -7.57
C GLY A 335 1.59 25.27 -8.71
N ASP A 336 1.42 24.45 -9.76
CA ASP A 336 0.44 24.64 -10.83
C ASP A 336 -0.70 23.61 -10.67
N GLY A 337 -1.86 24.07 -10.20
CA GLY A 337 -3.02 23.23 -9.95
C GLY A 337 -3.52 22.46 -11.17
N ASP A 338 -3.39 23.02 -12.37
CA ASP A 338 -3.82 22.38 -13.62
C ASP A 338 -2.88 21.27 -14.04
N LEU A 339 -1.56 21.45 -13.87
CA LEU A 339 -0.58 20.39 -14.10
C LEU A 339 -0.79 19.23 -13.12
N TYR A 340 -1.01 19.53 -11.84
CA TYR A 340 -1.30 18.49 -10.85
C TYR A 340 -2.59 17.74 -11.19
N LYS A 341 -3.67 18.45 -11.52
CA LYS A 341 -4.96 17.88 -11.96
C LYS A 341 -4.78 16.96 -13.17
N SER A 342 -4.09 17.44 -14.20
CA SER A 342 -3.83 16.67 -15.43
C SER A 342 -3.04 15.39 -15.15
N GLY A 343 -2.02 15.50 -14.29
CA GLY A 343 -1.24 14.33 -13.82
C GLY A 343 -2.11 13.32 -13.07
N TYR A 344 -2.97 13.80 -12.18
CA TYR A 344 -3.88 12.98 -11.38
C TYR A 344 -4.90 12.26 -12.27
N LEU A 345 -5.55 12.97 -13.20
CA LEU A 345 -6.46 12.40 -14.20
C LEU A 345 -5.77 11.34 -15.07
N THR A 346 -4.50 11.57 -15.44
CA THR A 346 -3.71 10.59 -16.19
C THR A 346 -3.57 9.28 -15.40
N ILE A 347 -3.32 9.33 -14.09
CA ILE A 347 -3.19 8.13 -13.27
C ILE A 347 -4.55 7.43 -13.12
N LEU A 348 -5.62 8.16 -12.80
CA LEU A 348 -6.96 7.58 -12.73
C LEU A 348 -7.35 6.88 -14.04
N GLY A 349 -7.09 7.53 -15.19
CA GLY A 349 -7.35 6.94 -16.50
C GLY A 349 -6.54 5.66 -16.75
N ARG A 350 -5.27 5.60 -16.33
CA ARG A 350 -4.44 4.40 -16.45
C ARG A 350 -4.93 3.24 -15.59
N LEU A 351 -5.34 3.51 -14.36
CA LEU A 351 -5.88 2.49 -13.44
C LEU A 351 -7.20 1.93 -13.98
N ARG A 352 -8.10 2.80 -14.43
CA ARG A 352 -9.42 2.40 -14.96
C ARG A 352 -9.35 1.75 -16.34
N ALA A 353 -8.30 2.00 -17.12
CA ALA A 353 -8.17 1.43 -18.46
C ALA A 353 -8.18 -0.11 -18.50
N GLY A 354 -7.82 -0.78 -17.40
CA GLY A 354 -7.86 -2.23 -17.25
C GLY A 354 -9.22 -2.79 -16.85
N ALA A 355 -10.09 -1.95 -16.27
CA ALA A 355 -11.42 -2.33 -15.80
C ALA A 355 -12.37 -1.13 -16.00
N PRO A 356 -12.80 -0.86 -17.24
CA PRO A 356 -13.61 0.33 -17.56
C PRO A 356 -14.98 0.32 -16.87
N ASP A 357 -15.50 -0.85 -16.55
CA ASP A 357 -16.78 -1.05 -15.89
C ASP A 357 -16.69 -1.01 -14.35
N ALA A 358 -15.47 -0.96 -13.80
CA ALA A 358 -15.28 -0.82 -12.37
C ALA A 358 -15.63 0.60 -11.91
N ASP A 359 -16.32 0.67 -10.79
CA ASP A 359 -16.55 1.94 -10.12
C ASP A 359 -15.23 2.53 -9.59
N CYS A 360 -15.22 3.82 -9.27
CA CYS A 360 -14.02 4.53 -8.86
C CYS A 360 -14.31 5.41 -7.64
N LEU A 361 -13.43 5.31 -6.62
CA LEU A 361 -13.43 6.16 -5.43
C LEU A 361 -12.06 6.82 -5.27
N VAL A 362 -12.05 8.13 -5.19
CA VAL A 362 -10.87 8.90 -4.76
C VAL A 362 -11.00 9.21 -3.27
N VAL A 363 -9.98 8.85 -2.51
CA VAL A 363 -9.85 9.21 -1.10
C VAL A 363 -8.79 10.31 -0.99
N ALA A 364 -9.17 11.43 -0.38
CA ALA A 364 -8.27 12.55 -0.16
C ALA A 364 -7.07 12.15 0.73
N PRO A 365 -5.92 12.86 0.62
CA PRO A 365 -4.83 12.68 1.56
C PRO A 365 -5.25 13.06 2.98
N LEU A 366 -4.53 12.52 3.94
CA LEU A 366 -4.63 12.89 5.35
C LEU A 366 -4.14 14.32 5.56
N ASP A 367 -4.52 14.93 6.69
CA ASP A 367 -3.85 16.14 7.14
C ASP A 367 -2.36 15.83 7.45
N GLN A 368 -1.49 16.82 7.25
CA GLN A 368 -0.08 16.74 7.60
C GLN A 368 0.33 17.93 8.47
N GLY A 369 1.13 17.63 9.48
CA GLY A 369 1.60 18.63 10.43
C GLY A 369 2.79 19.45 9.93
N LEU A 370 2.86 20.69 10.38
CA LEU A 370 4.01 21.57 10.30
C LEU A 370 4.26 22.14 11.69
N ARG A 371 5.45 21.92 12.26
CA ARG A 371 5.79 22.49 13.58
C ARG A 371 6.21 23.95 13.43
N GLN A 372 5.44 24.84 14.05
CA GLN A 372 5.73 26.27 14.04
C GLN A 372 5.47 26.88 15.43
N ARG A 373 6.45 27.52 16.02
CA ARG A 373 6.37 28.18 17.33
C ARG A 373 5.78 27.30 18.44
N GLY A 374 6.17 26.03 18.46
CA GLY A 374 5.69 25.05 19.45
C GLY A 374 4.31 24.45 19.17
N GLN A 375 3.61 24.90 18.15
CA GLN A 375 2.32 24.36 17.72
C GLN A 375 2.47 23.47 16.48
N ILE A 376 1.53 22.55 16.31
CA ILE A 376 1.41 21.74 15.10
C ILE A 376 0.25 22.28 14.29
N LEU A 377 0.57 22.90 13.16
CA LEU A 377 -0.36 23.47 12.20
C LEU A 377 -0.47 22.53 11.00
N SER A 378 -1.57 22.58 10.26
CA SER A 378 -1.67 21.90 8.99
C SER A 378 -0.78 22.56 7.93
N LYS A 379 -0.19 21.75 7.03
CA LYS A 379 0.46 22.26 5.84
C LYS A 379 -0.57 22.88 4.91
N PRO A 380 -0.42 24.15 4.52
CA PRO A 380 -1.46 24.89 3.76
C PRO A 380 -1.71 24.29 2.36
N GLU A 381 -0.71 23.64 1.77
CA GLU A 381 -0.80 23.05 0.44
C GLU A 381 -1.78 21.86 0.38
N ILE A 382 -2.03 21.18 1.52
CA ILE A 382 -2.93 20.03 1.59
C ILE A 382 -4.36 20.42 1.21
N SER A 383 -4.86 21.55 1.71
CA SER A 383 -6.22 22.02 1.37
C SER A 383 -6.38 22.26 -0.12
N ARG A 384 -5.39 22.89 -0.74
CA ARG A 384 -5.37 23.12 -2.19
C ARG A 384 -5.34 21.79 -2.96
N MET A 385 -4.49 20.85 -2.54
CA MET A 385 -4.39 19.54 -3.16
C MET A 385 -5.73 18.80 -3.12
N ILE A 386 -6.41 18.78 -1.99
CA ILE A 386 -7.72 18.16 -1.82
C ILE A 386 -8.75 18.79 -2.76
N SER A 387 -8.75 20.12 -2.87
CA SER A 387 -9.65 20.82 -3.81
C SER A 387 -9.41 20.40 -5.26
N VAL A 388 -8.15 20.28 -5.67
CA VAL A 388 -7.79 19.84 -7.02
C VAL A 388 -8.16 18.37 -7.24
N GLN A 389 -7.91 17.50 -6.26
CA GLN A 389 -8.27 16.07 -6.35
C GLN A 389 -9.79 15.86 -6.41
N ARG A 390 -10.58 16.63 -5.66
CA ARG A 390 -12.05 16.58 -5.70
C ARG A 390 -12.56 16.93 -7.10
N VAL A 391 -12.03 17.99 -7.72
CA VAL A 391 -12.37 18.36 -9.11
C VAL A 391 -11.97 17.26 -10.09
N ALA A 392 -10.75 16.70 -9.94
CA ALA A 392 -10.28 15.62 -10.80
C ALA A 392 -11.10 14.33 -10.63
N ALA A 393 -11.52 13.98 -9.42
CA ALA A 393 -12.40 12.84 -9.16
C ALA A 393 -13.72 12.99 -9.90
N LYS A 394 -14.37 14.14 -9.77
CA LYS A 394 -15.62 14.45 -10.47
C LYS A 394 -15.46 14.38 -12.00
N GLU A 395 -14.40 14.97 -12.53
CA GLU A 395 -14.10 14.98 -13.98
C GLU A 395 -13.83 13.56 -14.50
N ALA A 396 -13.20 12.70 -13.68
CA ALA A 396 -12.97 11.31 -14.00
C ALA A 396 -14.20 10.39 -13.80
N GLY A 397 -15.32 10.91 -13.27
CA GLY A 397 -16.50 10.11 -12.92
C GLY A 397 -16.27 9.17 -11.73
N CYS A 398 -15.49 9.60 -10.76
CA CYS A 398 -15.25 8.88 -9.50
C CYS A 398 -16.04 9.54 -8.35
N ALA A 399 -16.45 8.74 -7.37
CA ALA A 399 -16.87 9.25 -6.06
C ALA A 399 -15.66 9.84 -5.33
N PHE A 400 -15.91 10.68 -4.32
CA PHE A 400 -14.85 11.32 -3.54
C PHE A 400 -15.15 11.24 -2.04
N TRP A 401 -14.11 10.99 -1.23
CA TRP A 401 -14.20 11.01 0.22
C TRP A 401 -13.05 11.81 0.83
N ASP A 402 -13.39 12.77 1.71
CA ASP A 402 -12.41 13.66 2.33
C ASP A 402 -11.92 13.11 3.67
N ALA A 403 -10.82 12.35 3.64
CA ALA A 403 -10.19 11.80 4.84
C ALA A 403 -9.65 12.88 5.78
N ARG A 404 -9.23 14.04 5.26
CA ARG A 404 -8.79 15.17 6.09
C ARG A 404 -9.94 15.79 6.88
N ALA A 405 -11.14 15.84 6.29
CA ALA A 405 -12.33 16.32 6.99
C ALA A 405 -12.65 15.44 8.22
N VAL A 406 -12.42 14.14 8.15
CA VAL A 406 -12.55 13.21 9.30
C VAL A 406 -11.59 13.56 10.42
N MET A 407 -10.40 14.06 10.11
CA MET A 407 -9.42 14.53 11.10
C MET A 407 -9.81 15.91 11.71
N GLY A 408 -10.87 16.53 11.20
CA GLY A 408 -11.33 17.84 11.64
C GLY A 408 -10.76 19.02 10.85
N GLY A 409 -10.21 18.79 9.66
CA GLY A 409 -9.67 19.82 8.78
C GLY A 409 -8.40 20.49 9.32
N ASP A 410 -8.32 21.81 9.26
CA ASP A 410 -7.15 22.56 9.71
C ASP A 410 -6.80 22.28 11.18
N GLY A 411 -5.52 21.98 11.43
CA GLY A 411 -5.00 21.57 12.74
C GLY A 411 -5.41 20.15 13.17
N GLY A 412 -6.04 19.39 12.26
CA GLY A 412 -6.50 18.04 12.54
C GLY A 412 -5.40 17.11 12.96
N PHE A 413 -4.23 17.21 12.32
CA PHE A 413 -3.07 16.38 12.66
C PHE A 413 -2.62 16.62 14.11
N GLY A 414 -2.53 17.87 14.56
CA GLY A 414 -2.14 18.22 15.93
C GLY A 414 -3.15 17.67 16.95
N ARG A 415 -4.46 17.89 16.72
CA ARG A 415 -5.51 17.35 17.60
C ARG A 415 -5.47 15.83 17.70
N TRP A 416 -5.17 15.13 16.61
CA TRP A 416 -5.03 13.68 16.59
C TRP A 416 -3.75 13.20 17.27
N MET A 417 -2.69 14.03 17.27
CA MET A 417 -1.46 13.74 18.01
C MET A 417 -1.67 13.88 19.52
N ASP A 418 -2.46 14.85 19.95
CA ASP A 418 -2.76 15.12 21.37
C ASP A 418 -3.84 14.17 21.93
N HIS A 419 -4.40 13.30 21.11
CA HIS A 419 -5.40 12.31 21.55
C HIS A 419 -4.76 11.18 22.37
N GLU A 420 -5.52 10.53 23.25
CA GLU A 420 -5.07 9.38 24.04
C GLU A 420 -5.93 8.14 23.71
N PRO A 421 -5.34 7.08 23.14
CA PRO A 421 -3.98 7.00 22.61
C PRO A 421 -3.77 7.93 21.41
N ALA A 422 -2.53 8.37 21.17
CA ALA A 422 -2.21 9.23 20.02
C ALA A 422 -2.60 8.59 18.69
N LEU A 423 -3.32 9.33 17.84
CA LEU A 423 -3.82 8.84 16.56
C LEU A 423 -2.87 9.10 15.38
N THR A 424 -1.80 9.86 15.61
CA THR A 424 -0.77 10.16 14.63
C THR A 424 0.62 9.94 15.20
N TRP A 425 1.61 9.71 14.30
CA TRP A 425 3.02 9.66 14.69
C TRP A 425 3.64 11.06 14.79
N THR A 426 4.75 11.15 15.52
CA THR A 426 5.52 12.38 15.70
C THR A 426 6.25 12.85 14.44
N ASP A 427 6.23 12.08 13.38
CA ASP A 427 6.80 12.41 12.06
C ASP A 427 5.99 13.46 11.28
N LEU A 428 4.84 13.85 11.80
CA LEU A 428 3.93 14.86 11.25
C LEU A 428 3.29 14.48 9.90
N MET A 429 3.28 13.17 9.58
CA MET A 429 2.78 12.67 8.29
C MET A 429 1.87 11.44 8.41
N HIS A 430 2.20 10.48 9.28
CA HIS A 430 1.54 9.19 9.31
C HIS A 430 0.60 9.03 10.52
N LEU A 431 -0.41 8.20 10.33
CA LEU A 431 -1.27 7.76 11.43
C LEU A 431 -0.57 6.71 12.28
N SER A 432 -0.89 6.70 13.57
CA SER A 432 -0.60 5.57 14.44
C SER A 432 -1.48 4.36 14.06
N GLN A 433 -1.26 3.22 14.71
CA GLN A 433 -2.16 2.08 14.54
C GLN A 433 -3.61 2.43 14.93
N ALA A 434 -3.80 3.10 16.08
CA ALA A 434 -5.12 3.54 16.53
C ALA A 434 -5.78 4.52 15.53
N GLY A 435 -5.02 5.48 15.00
CA GLY A 435 -5.51 6.40 13.98
C GLY A 435 -5.86 5.71 12.67
N SER A 436 -5.08 4.72 12.26
CA SER A 436 -5.35 3.94 11.05
C SER A 436 -6.62 3.09 11.20
N ILE A 437 -6.83 2.50 12.37
CA ILE A 437 -8.07 1.77 12.69
C ILE A 437 -9.27 2.70 12.60
N LEU A 438 -9.22 3.84 13.30
CA LEU A 438 -10.30 4.83 13.29
C LEU A 438 -10.60 5.32 11.86
N MET A 439 -9.57 5.63 11.07
CA MET A 439 -9.76 6.08 9.69
C MET A 439 -10.39 5.00 8.80
N GLY A 440 -9.99 3.74 8.95
CA GLY A 440 -10.57 2.60 8.25
C GLY A 440 -12.04 2.36 8.64
N GLU A 441 -12.37 2.53 9.92
CA GLU A 441 -13.77 2.49 10.41
C GLU A 441 -14.59 3.58 9.75
N ARG A 442 -14.11 4.83 9.72
CA ARG A 442 -14.83 5.97 9.12
C ARG A 442 -15.02 5.83 7.62
N LEU A 443 -14.02 5.31 6.91
CA LEU A 443 -14.17 5.01 5.48
C LEU A 443 -15.24 3.93 5.26
N THR A 444 -15.22 2.87 6.07
CA THR A 444 -16.24 1.82 6.00
C THR A 444 -17.62 2.36 6.32
N ASP A 445 -17.76 3.18 7.37
CA ASP A 445 -19.03 3.79 7.78
C ASP A 445 -19.60 4.67 6.66
N ALA A 446 -18.75 5.48 6.00
CA ALA A 446 -19.15 6.32 4.87
C ALA A 446 -19.66 5.49 3.68
N ILE A 447 -18.95 4.40 3.32
CA ILE A 447 -19.37 3.48 2.26
C ILE A 447 -20.71 2.82 2.62
N MET A 448 -20.83 2.30 3.84
CA MET A 448 -22.02 1.57 4.28
C MET A 448 -23.24 2.47 4.47
N ALA A 449 -23.05 3.74 4.88
CA ALA A 449 -24.13 4.72 4.96
C ALA A 449 -24.71 5.00 3.55
N GLN A 450 -23.85 5.15 2.53
CA GLN A 450 -24.31 5.36 1.16
C GLN A 450 -24.89 4.10 0.53
N PHE A 451 -24.37 2.93 0.87
CA PHE A 451 -24.97 1.66 0.48
C PHE A 451 -26.40 1.55 1.00
N ALA A 452 -26.66 1.91 2.28
CA ALA A 452 -27.98 1.91 2.87
C ALA A 452 -28.93 2.95 2.22
N VAL A 453 -28.43 4.13 1.88
CA VAL A 453 -29.21 5.12 1.10
C VAL A 453 -29.57 4.58 -0.27
N TRP A 454 -28.63 3.95 -0.95
CA TRP A 454 -28.84 3.31 -2.25
C TRP A 454 -29.87 2.18 -2.18
N GLU A 455 -29.88 1.39 -1.09
CA GLU A 455 -30.91 0.38 -0.83
C GLU A 455 -32.27 0.96 -0.42
N GLY A 456 -32.39 2.27 -0.20
CA GLY A 456 -33.60 2.92 0.30
C GLY A 456 -33.87 2.66 1.80
N VAL A 457 -32.86 2.31 2.57
CA VAL A 457 -32.92 2.04 4.02
C VAL A 457 -32.35 3.26 4.78
N ASN A 458 -32.81 3.46 6.04
CA ASN A 458 -32.27 4.51 6.89
C ASN A 458 -30.76 4.23 7.18
N PRO A 459 -29.85 5.16 6.86
CA PRO A 459 -28.41 4.99 7.04
C PRO A 459 -27.98 4.65 8.47
N SER A 460 -28.71 5.15 9.48
CA SER A 460 -28.42 4.89 10.90
C SER A 460 -28.52 3.41 11.28
N LEU A 461 -29.36 2.63 10.60
CA LEU A 461 -29.52 1.20 10.86
C LEU A 461 -28.47 0.33 10.17
N ALA A 462 -27.83 0.85 9.13
CA ALA A 462 -26.79 0.13 8.37
C ALA A 462 -25.45 0.03 9.14
N ILE A 463 -25.20 0.99 10.06
CA ILE A 463 -23.96 1.06 10.85
C ILE A 463 -24.02 0.09 12.05
N GLU A 464 -25.19 -0.16 12.60
CA GLU A 464 -25.35 -0.98 13.81
C GLU A 464 -25.33 -2.50 13.55
N GLY A 465 -25.37 -2.94 12.32
CA GLY A 465 -25.38 -4.36 11.93
C GLY A 465 -26.67 -5.06 12.39
N LYS A 466 -27.45 -5.61 11.50
CA LYS A 466 -28.50 -6.57 11.91
C LYS A 466 -27.87 -7.73 12.68
N PRO A 467 -28.52 -8.22 13.74
CA PRO A 467 -28.02 -9.26 14.61
C PRO A 467 -27.70 -10.57 13.87
#